data_9efd29d4c09dd75b93330a24caac2f3a
#
_entry.id   9efd29d4c09dd75b93330a24caac2f3a
#
_cell.length_a   1.000
_cell.length_b   1.000
_cell.length_c   1.000
_cell.angle_alpha   90.00
_cell.angle_beta   90.00
_cell.angle_gamma   90.00
#
_symmetry.space_group_name_H-M   'P 1'
#
loop_
_entity.id
_entity.type
_entity.pdbx_description
1 polymer ?
#
loop_
_entity_poly.entity_id
_entity_poly.type
_entity_poly.pdbx_seq_one_letter_code
_entity_poly.pdbx_strand_id
1 'polypeptide(L)'
;MEPIGLFDYVRCEYPLPLPEEASEVDMPDWSTFDFQARSLVLSSSNDIDQLMGIDSYNIDEEGEIYRDVIEREFEETDDGYQDIKEVNKGIEKVEYTGELNITGFHTAKEYDYFMEFKFLFWKGEVKEVSLVDWQKEDNEERIKKQKELEKTLEKAYSKKSFGFRSAWNKVIKFLFLVVKYLIGVAFKIVFKLERWLSF
;
A
#
# COMPACT_ATOMS: atom_id res chain seq x y z
N MET A 1 -16.69 5.20 20.95
CA MET A 1 -15.84 4.45 20.03
C MET A 1 -15.91 5.24 18.74
N GLU A 2 -14.91 6.06 18.47
CA GLU A 2 -14.87 6.78 17.19
C GLU A 2 -14.64 5.72 16.10
N PRO A 3 -15.36 5.80 14.97
CA PRO A 3 -15.13 4.88 13.88
C PRO A 3 -13.67 5.03 13.45
N ILE A 4 -12.98 3.91 13.31
CA ILE A 4 -11.65 3.87 12.68
C ILE A 4 -11.90 4.35 11.25
N GLY A 5 -11.64 5.63 11.00
CA GLY A 5 -11.94 6.27 9.73
C GLY A 5 -11.07 5.66 8.63
N LEU A 6 -11.70 5.10 7.63
CA LEU A 6 -11.11 4.94 6.33
C LEU A 6 -10.86 6.37 5.81
N PHE A 7 -9.67 6.61 5.31
CA PHE A 7 -9.31 7.89 4.71
C PHE A 7 -9.37 7.72 3.20
N ASP A 8 -9.99 8.67 2.53
CA ASP A 8 -9.90 8.78 1.09
C ASP A 8 -8.62 9.51 0.70
N TYR A 9 -8.10 9.23 -0.49
CA TYR A 9 -6.96 9.94 -1.04
C TYR A 9 -7.41 11.06 -1.96
N VAL A 10 -6.76 12.22 -1.84
CA VAL A 10 -7.03 13.38 -2.67
C VAL A 10 -5.72 13.87 -3.28
N ARG A 11 -5.62 13.93 -4.60
CA ARG A 11 -4.58 14.66 -5.33
C ARG A 11 -5.07 16.05 -5.65
N CYS A 12 -4.17 17.02 -5.61
CA CYS A 12 -4.57 18.41 -5.79
C CYS A 12 -3.58 19.13 -6.69
N GLU A 13 -4.02 19.48 -7.89
CA GLU A 13 -3.29 20.32 -8.83
C GLU A 13 -3.66 21.80 -8.67
N TYR A 14 -4.75 22.09 -7.94
CA TYR A 14 -5.17 23.44 -7.63
C TYR A 14 -4.16 24.17 -6.74
N PRO A 15 -3.86 25.45 -7.00
CA PRO A 15 -2.89 26.20 -6.21
C PRO A 15 -3.22 26.25 -4.71
N LEU A 16 -2.29 25.74 -3.89
CA LEU A 16 -2.44 25.73 -2.44
C LEU A 16 -1.84 26.98 -1.81
N PRO A 17 -2.52 27.61 -0.84
CA PRO A 17 -2.02 28.78 -0.11
C PRO A 17 -0.96 28.36 0.92
N LEU A 18 0.29 28.22 0.47
CA LEU A 18 1.41 27.84 1.31
C LEU A 18 1.95 29.07 2.06
N PRO A 19 2.50 28.89 3.29
CA PRO A 19 3.17 29.96 4.00
C PRO A 19 4.51 30.32 3.33
N GLU A 20 5.02 31.52 3.58
CA GLU A 20 6.29 31.99 3.00
C GLU A 20 7.46 31.03 3.29
N GLU A 21 7.46 30.41 4.45
CA GLU A 21 8.46 29.42 4.88
C GLU A 21 8.52 28.16 3.97
N ALA A 22 7.43 27.83 3.31
CA ALA A 22 7.38 26.69 2.39
C ALA A 22 8.23 26.92 1.14
N SER A 23 8.52 28.16 0.76
CA SER A 23 9.38 28.48 -0.39
C SER A 23 10.85 28.08 -0.20
N GLU A 24 11.29 27.89 1.04
CA GLU A 24 12.64 27.47 1.40
C GLU A 24 12.79 25.94 1.49
N VAL A 25 11.70 25.22 1.32
CA VAL A 25 11.65 23.76 1.50
C VAL A 25 11.52 23.09 0.13
N ASP A 26 12.20 21.95 -0.01
CA ASP A 26 11.99 21.06 -1.16
C ASP A 26 10.64 20.36 -1.02
N MET A 27 9.59 21.05 -1.44
CA MET A 27 8.22 20.57 -1.36
C MET A 27 7.94 19.53 -2.46
N PRO A 28 7.06 18.56 -2.20
CA PRO A 28 6.69 17.58 -3.20
C PRO A 28 5.93 18.22 -4.37
N ASP A 29 5.95 17.54 -5.49
CA ASP A 29 5.03 17.84 -6.58
C ASP A 29 3.60 17.49 -6.14
N TRP A 30 2.77 18.49 -5.95
CA TRP A 30 1.41 18.36 -5.44
C TRP A 30 0.51 17.52 -6.35
N SER A 31 0.78 17.50 -7.66
CA SER A 31 0.03 16.68 -8.62
C SER A 31 0.19 15.18 -8.39
N THR A 32 1.28 14.78 -7.72
CA THR A 32 1.59 13.38 -7.39
C THR A 32 1.48 13.08 -5.90
N PHE A 33 1.19 14.09 -5.07
CA PHE A 33 1.10 13.96 -3.63
C PHE A 33 -0.29 13.53 -3.19
N ASP A 34 -0.36 12.43 -2.44
CA ASP A 34 -1.62 11.90 -1.93
C ASP A 34 -1.93 12.53 -0.55
N PHE A 35 -2.86 13.48 -0.52
CA PHE A 35 -3.45 13.97 0.71
C PHE A 35 -4.48 12.96 1.23
N GLN A 36 -4.71 12.99 2.52
CA GLN A 36 -5.77 12.22 3.18
C GLN A 36 -6.95 13.12 3.49
N ALA A 37 -8.14 12.71 3.08
CA ALA A 37 -9.39 13.34 3.49
C ALA A 37 -10.10 12.45 4.51
N ARG A 38 -10.60 13.03 5.60
CA ARG A 38 -11.51 12.28 6.49
C ARG A 38 -12.82 12.06 5.74
N SER A 39 -13.05 10.78 5.45
CA SER A 39 -14.18 10.23 4.72
C SER A 39 -15.15 11.28 4.17
N LEU A 40 -14.94 11.63 2.93
CA LEU A 40 -15.95 12.27 2.13
C LEU A 40 -17.08 11.27 1.99
N VAL A 41 -18.07 11.32 2.90
CA VAL A 41 -19.34 10.62 2.67
C VAL A 41 -20.04 11.34 1.53
N LEU A 42 -19.45 11.27 0.34
CA LEU A 42 -20.05 11.75 -0.91
C LEU A 42 -21.12 10.77 -1.40
N SER A 43 -21.26 9.63 -0.71
CA SER A 43 -22.20 8.60 -1.14
C SER A 43 -23.61 8.94 -0.75
N SER A 44 -24.37 9.47 -1.70
CA SER A 44 -25.81 9.33 -1.73
C SER A 44 -26.28 7.91 -2.15
N SER A 45 -25.35 6.98 -2.40
CA SER A 45 -25.66 5.61 -2.78
C SER A 45 -25.56 4.68 -1.57
N ASN A 46 -26.68 3.98 -1.30
CA ASN A 46 -26.78 2.92 -0.30
C ASN A 46 -26.05 1.61 -0.71
N ASP A 47 -25.08 1.68 -1.60
CA ASP A 47 -24.35 0.53 -2.08
C ASP A 47 -23.31 0.10 -1.05
N ILE A 48 -23.51 -1.08 -0.50
CA ILE A 48 -22.63 -1.75 0.48
C ILE A 48 -21.19 -1.90 -0.07
N ASP A 49 -21.03 -1.95 -1.38
CA ASP A 49 -19.73 -2.07 -2.04
C ASP A 49 -18.85 -0.80 -1.88
N GLN A 50 -19.47 0.36 -1.63
CA GLN A 50 -18.73 1.61 -1.35
C GLN A 50 -18.22 1.72 0.10
N LEU A 51 -18.76 0.92 1.03
CA LEU A 51 -18.35 0.92 2.43
C LEU A 51 -16.99 0.22 2.67
N MET A 52 -16.44 -0.47 1.67
CA MET A 52 -15.21 -1.26 1.78
C MET A 52 -14.04 -0.69 0.96
N GLY A 53 -14.23 0.41 0.26
CA GLY A 53 -13.21 1.01 -0.61
C GLY A 53 -12.65 2.32 -0.09
N ILE A 54 -11.37 2.52 -0.29
CA ILE A 54 -10.71 3.81 -0.22
C ILE A 54 -10.93 4.43 -1.60
N ASP A 55 -11.63 5.57 -1.65
CA ASP A 55 -11.83 6.30 -2.89
C ASP A 55 -10.66 7.26 -3.16
N SER A 56 -10.36 7.48 -4.43
CA SER A 56 -9.35 8.42 -4.88
C SER A 56 -10.03 9.56 -5.62
N TYR A 57 -9.70 10.77 -5.21
CA TYR A 57 -10.22 12.01 -5.79
C TYR A 57 -9.08 12.84 -6.37
N ASN A 58 -9.38 13.65 -7.36
CA ASN A 58 -8.47 14.62 -7.94
C ASN A 58 -9.14 15.99 -8.01
N ILE A 59 -8.46 17.04 -7.56
CA ILE A 59 -8.84 18.43 -7.74
C ILE A 59 -7.90 18.99 -8.80
N ASP A 60 -8.43 19.31 -9.97
CA ASP A 60 -7.63 19.80 -11.09
C ASP A 60 -7.17 21.25 -10.92
N GLU A 61 -6.42 21.78 -11.91
CA GLU A 61 -5.91 23.15 -11.92
C GLU A 61 -7.03 24.21 -11.91
N GLU A 62 -8.19 23.89 -12.46
CA GLU A 62 -9.37 24.74 -12.50
C GLU A 62 -10.18 24.68 -11.20
N GLY A 63 -9.87 23.76 -10.31
CA GLY A 63 -10.54 23.53 -9.04
C GLY A 63 -11.80 22.67 -9.15
N GLU A 64 -11.91 21.87 -10.20
CA GLU A 64 -12.97 20.89 -10.33
C GLU A 64 -12.58 19.58 -9.63
N ILE A 65 -13.54 18.95 -8.90
CA ILE A 65 -13.27 17.69 -8.21
C ILE A 65 -13.79 16.49 -9.02
N TYR A 66 -12.93 15.49 -9.19
CA TYR A 66 -13.20 14.24 -9.88
C TYR A 66 -12.94 13.05 -8.97
N ARG A 67 -13.59 11.93 -9.26
CA ARG A 67 -13.38 10.64 -8.60
C ARG A 67 -12.91 9.60 -9.61
N ASP A 68 -11.96 8.76 -9.22
CA ASP A 68 -11.61 7.57 -9.97
C ASP A 68 -12.72 6.52 -9.85
N VAL A 69 -13.24 6.06 -10.98
CA VAL A 69 -14.23 4.99 -11.04
C VAL A 69 -13.51 3.65 -11.11
N ILE A 70 -13.47 2.95 -9.98
CA ILE A 70 -12.78 1.65 -9.86
C ILE A 70 -13.84 0.56 -9.71
N GLU A 71 -13.85 -0.38 -10.65
CA GLU A 71 -14.65 -1.60 -10.56
C GLU A 71 -13.78 -2.72 -9.97
N ARG A 72 -14.33 -3.44 -8.98
CA ARG A 72 -13.65 -4.58 -8.34
C ARG A 72 -14.23 -5.87 -8.85
N GLU A 73 -13.40 -6.64 -9.56
CA GLU A 73 -13.71 -7.97 -10.05
C GLU A 73 -13.06 -9.01 -9.12
N PHE A 74 -13.84 -10.03 -8.72
CA PHE A 74 -13.33 -11.14 -7.93
C PHE A 74 -12.89 -12.25 -8.87
N GLU A 75 -11.60 -12.57 -8.90
CA GLU A 75 -11.05 -13.70 -9.65
C GLU A 75 -10.77 -14.85 -8.66
N GLU A 76 -11.26 -16.06 -8.97
CA GLU A 76 -10.84 -17.27 -8.25
C GLU A 76 -9.43 -17.64 -8.68
N THR A 77 -8.52 -17.72 -7.71
CA THR A 77 -7.16 -18.23 -7.94
C THR A 77 -7.16 -19.75 -7.93
N ASP A 78 -6.16 -20.36 -8.59
CA ASP A 78 -5.99 -21.83 -8.65
C ASP A 78 -5.90 -22.48 -7.25
N ASP A 79 -5.57 -21.72 -6.23
CA ASP A 79 -5.47 -22.16 -4.83
C ASP A 79 -6.81 -22.05 -4.06
N GLY A 80 -7.90 -21.63 -4.72
CA GLY A 80 -9.23 -21.49 -4.15
C GLY A 80 -9.42 -20.22 -3.28
N TYR A 81 -8.48 -19.26 -3.36
CA TYR A 81 -8.64 -17.93 -2.80
C TYR A 81 -9.29 -17.00 -3.82
N GLN A 82 -10.03 -16.01 -3.32
CA GLN A 82 -10.53 -14.93 -4.16
C GLN A 82 -9.51 -13.80 -4.17
N ASP A 83 -9.02 -13.45 -5.35
CA ASP A 83 -8.20 -12.26 -5.56
C ASP A 83 -9.10 -11.11 -6.05
N ILE A 84 -8.78 -9.89 -5.63
CA ILE A 84 -9.53 -8.69 -6.02
C ILE A 84 -8.71 -7.95 -7.07
N LYS A 85 -9.26 -7.90 -8.29
CA LYS A 85 -8.68 -7.13 -9.38
C LYS A 85 -9.41 -5.81 -9.51
N GLU A 86 -8.68 -4.72 -9.33
CA GLU A 86 -9.19 -3.38 -9.56
C GLU A 86 -9.03 -2.98 -11.04
N VAL A 87 -10.13 -2.59 -11.65
CA VAL A 87 -10.17 -2.13 -13.05
C VAL A 87 -10.61 -0.67 -13.06
N ASN A 88 -9.70 0.23 -13.45
CA ASN A 88 -10.04 1.63 -13.61
C ASN A 88 -10.94 1.80 -14.84
N LYS A 89 -12.15 2.35 -14.64
CA LYS A 89 -13.15 2.63 -15.69
C LYS A 89 -13.13 4.08 -16.16
N GLY A 90 -12.27 4.90 -15.58
CA GLY A 90 -12.14 6.31 -15.91
C GLY A 90 -12.35 7.22 -14.70
N ILE A 91 -12.62 8.47 -15.00
CA ILE A 91 -12.88 9.50 -13.99
C ILE A 91 -14.28 10.07 -14.18
N GLU A 92 -14.93 10.43 -13.08
CA GLU A 92 -16.21 11.14 -13.12
C GLU A 92 -16.16 12.43 -12.31
N LYS A 93 -16.81 13.50 -12.81
CA LYS A 93 -16.94 14.75 -12.08
C LYS A 93 -17.91 14.58 -10.91
N VAL A 94 -17.50 15.09 -9.75
CA VAL A 94 -18.30 14.99 -8.51
C VAL A 94 -18.99 16.32 -8.23
N GLU A 95 -20.31 16.32 -8.18
CA GLU A 95 -21.10 17.52 -7.78
C GLU A 95 -21.16 17.64 -6.24
N TYR A 96 -20.02 18.02 -5.65
CA TYR A 96 -19.93 18.21 -4.19
C TYR A 96 -20.19 19.67 -3.82
N THR A 97 -20.94 19.88 -2.75
CA THR A 97 -21.14 21.20 -2.14
C THR A 97 -20.94 21.08 -0.65
N GLY A 98 -19.95 21.78 -0.12
CA GLY A 98 -19.58 21.75 1.31
C GLY A 98 -18.11 22.01 1.56
N GLU A 99 -17.71 21.78 2.80
CA GLU A 99 -16.32 21.92 3.24
C GLU A 99 -15.59 20.57 3.17
N LEU A 100 -14.38 20.58 2.62
CA LEU A 100 -13.48 19.44 2.55
C LEU A 100 -12.16 19.80 3.21
N ASN A 101 -11.78 19.07 4.26
CA ASN A 101 -10.46 19.18 4.86
C ASN A 101 -9.58 18.06 4.33
N ILE A 102 -8.42 18.42 3.78
CA ILE A 102 -7.39 17.48 3.38
C ILE A 102 -6.14 17.70 4.23
N THR A 103 -5.50 16.59 4.60
CA THR A 103 -4.29 16.60 5.41
C THR A 103 -3.15 15.95 4.64
N GLY A 104 -1.96 16.53 4.74
CA GLY A 104 -0.75 16.01 4.13
C GLY A 104 0.38 15.89 5.14
N PHE A 105 1.24 14.90 4.92
CA PHE A 105 2.46 14.71 5.70
C PHE A 105 3.64 14.54 4.74
N HIS A 106 4.58 15.46 4.78
CA HIS A 106 5.78 15.44 3.95
C HIS A 106 7.04 15.35 4.79
N THR A 107 7.91 14.40 4.48
CA THR A 107 9.22 14.25 5.12
C THR A 107 10.30 14.83 4.21
N ALA A 108 10.87 15.96 4.59
CA ALA A 108 12.07 16.51 3.98
C ALA A 108 13.33 16.01 4.71
N LYS A 109 14.50 16.53 4.32
CA LYS A 109 15.79 16.05 4.83
C LYS A 109 15.97 16.24 6.34
N GLU A 110 15.54 17.37 6.89
CA GLU A 110 15.80 17.78 8.29
C GLU A 110 14.51 17.91 9.10
N TYR A 111 13.37 18.06 8.43
CA TYR A 111 12.10 18.34 9.06
C TYR A 111 10.98 17.50 8.46
N ASP A 112 10.00 17.19 9.29
CA ASP A 112 8.70 16.70 8.89
C ASP A 112 7.72 17.87 8.86
N TYR A 113 6.87 17.88 7.86
CA TYR A 113 5.84 18.89 7.67
C TYR A 113 4.47 18.21 7.71
N PHE A 114 3.63 18.71 8.60
CA PHE A 114 2.21 18.40 8.60
C PHE A 114 1.46 19.63 8.10
N MET A 115 0.50 19.42 7.24
CA MET A 115 -0.30 20.48 6.64
C MET A 115 -1.76 20.08 6.54
N GLU A 116 -2.64 21.03 6.82
CA GLU A 116 -4.07 20.86 6.67
C GLU A 116 -4.64 22.02 5.86
N PHE A 117 -5.37 21.69 4.80
CA PHE A 117 -6.06 22.65 3.95
C PHE A 117 -7.55 22.41 4.03
N LYS A 118 -8.31 23.51 3.99
CA LYS A 118 -9.75 23.52 3.93
C LYS A 118 -10.20 24.10 2.61
N PHE A 119 -11.00 23.34 1.90
CA PHE A 119 -11.64 23.73 0.66
C PHE A 119 -13.13 23.97 0.90
N LEU A 120 -13.66 25.01 0.27
CA LEU A 120 -15.09 25.23 0.16
C LEU A 120 -15.50 24.98 -1.30
N PHE A 121 -16.33 23.95 -1.51
CA PHE A 121 -16.86 23.57 -2.81
C PHE A 121 -18.29 24.07 -3.02
N TRP A 122 -18.61 24.42 -4.27
CA TRP A 122 -19.96 24.64 -4.72
C TRP A 122 -20.16 23.91 -6.05
N LYS A 123 -21.01 22.88 -6.08
CA LYS A 123 -21.30 22.04 -7.25
C LYS A 123 -20.04 21.47 -7.92
N GLY A 124 -19.15 20.96 -7.12
CA GLY A 124 -17.91 20.34 -7.59
C GLY A 124 -16.79 21.33 -7.97
N GLU A 125 -16.96 22.64 -7.76
CA GLU A 125 -15.94 23.64 -8.02
C GLU A 125 -15.43 24.28 -6.73
N VAL A 126 -14.13 24.47 -6.60
CA VAL A 126 -13.49 25.19 -5.49
C VAL A 126 -13.92 26.67 -5.55
N LYS A 127 -14.45 27.17 -4.46
CA LYS A 127 -14.77 28.60 -4.28
C LYS A 127 -13.76 29.29 -3.39
N GLU A 128 -13.20 28.56 -2.44
CA GLU A 128 -12.20 29.07 -1.51
C GLU A 128 -11.30 27.90 -1.06
N VAL A 129 -10.02 28.20 -0.88
CA VAL A 129 -9.06 27.32 -0.23
C VAL A 129 -8.30 28.11 0.82
N SER A 130 -8.12 27.53 1.99
CA SER A 130 -7.37 28.12 3.09
C SER A 130 -6.45 27.11 3.76
N LEU A 131 -5.29 27.58 4.20
CA LEU A 131 -4.40 26.83 5.07
C LEU A 131 -4.96 26.87 6.49
N VAL A 132 -5.25 25.72 7.07
CA VAL A 132 -5.79 25.58 8.43
C VAL A 132 -4.66 25.40 9.43
N ASP A 133 -3.71 24.52 9.10
CA ASP A 133 -2.59 24.20 9.98
C ASP A 133 -1.33 23.93 9.17
N TRP A 134 -0.20 24.34 9.73
CA TRP A 134 1.13 24.13 9.20
C TRP A 134 2.10 23.91 10.35
N GLN A 135 2.57 22.68 10.50
CA GLN A 135 3.49 22.29 11.55
C GLN A 135 4.80 21.81 10.95
N LYS A 136 5.90 22.26 11.55
CA LYS A 136 7.25 21.85 11.20
C LYS A 136 7.90 21.22 12.42
N GLU A 137 8.30 19.95 12.30
CA GLU A 137 8.94 19.21 13.38
C GLU A 137 10.32 18.73 12.96
N ASP A 138 11.31 18.83 13.85
CA ASP A 138 12.63 18.24 13.65
C ASP A 138 12.53 16.72 13.60
N ASN A 139 13.09 16.11 12.55
CA ASN A 139 12.97 14.68 12.31
C ASN A 139 14.26 13.88 12.58
N GLU A 140 15.32 14.51 13.10
CA GLU A 140 16.63 13.87 13.29
C GLU A 140 16.53 12.64 14.20
N GLU A 141 15.84 12.75 15.34
CA GLU A 141 15.66 11.62 16.26
C GLU A 141 14.84 10.50 15.64
N ARG A 142 13.79 10.83 14.89
CA ARG A 142 12.94 9.84 14.22
C ARG A 142 13.73 9.08 13.16
N ILE A 143 14.47 9.78 12.31
CA ILE A 143 15.32 9.19 11.28
C ILE A 143 16.39 8.30 11.89
N LYS A 144 17.00 8.72 13.00
CA LYS A 144 17.98 7.91 13.72
C LYS A 144 17.39 6.61 14.25
N LYS A 145 16.21 6.69 14.90
CA LYS A 145 15.49 5.50 15.40
C LYS A 145 15.09 4.56 14.26
N GLN A 146 14.61 5.11 13.15
CA GLN A 146 14.25 4.32 11.97
C GLN A 146 15.47 3.56 11.40
N LYS A 147 16.61 4.23 11.23
CA LYS A 147 17.86 3.58 10.76
C LYS A 147 18.37 2.50 11.71
N GLU A 148 18.20 2.69 13.03
CA GLU A 148 18.54 1.66 14.02
C GLU A 148 17.60 0.45 13.94
N LEU A 149 16.31 0.69 13.74
CA LEU A 149 15.32 -0.36 13.54
C LEU A 149 15.59 -1.17 12.26
N GLU A 150 15.84 -0.49 11.15
CA GLU A 150 16.19 -1.13 9.87
C GLU A 150 17.42 -2.04 10.02
N LYS A 151 18.49 -1.54 10.63
CA LYS A 151 19.69 -2.35 10.91
C LYS A 151 19.40 -3.58 11.79
N THR A 152 18.48 -3.43 12.72
CA THR A 152 18.09 -4.53 13.62
C THR A 152 17.27 -5.57 12.88
N LEU A 153 16.34 -5.14 12.02
CA LEU A 153 15.55 -6.00 11.16
C LEU A 153 16.42 -6.74 10.14
N GLU A 154 17.33 -6.06 9.47
CA GLU A 154 18.28 -6.69 8.54
C GLU A 154 19.10 -7.79 9.23
N LYS A 155 19.60 -7.53 10.43
CA LYS A 155 20.32 -8.56 11.22
C LYS A 155 19.42 -9.75 11.59
N ALA A 156 18.17 -9.50 11.94
CA ALA A 156 17.21 -10.56 12.29
C ALA A 156 16.85 -11.41 11.06
N TYR A 157 16.59 -10.77 9.92
CA TYR A 157 16.28 -11.47 8.67
C TYR A 157 17.48 -12.24 8.11
N SER A 158 18.70 -11.68 8.15
CA SER A 158 19.89 -12.37 7.70
C SER A 158 20.17 -13.63 8.53
N LYS A 159 20.03 -13.57 9.86
CA LYS A 159 20.16 -14.75 10.73
C LYS A 159 19.10 -15.83 10.45
N LYS A 160 17.84 -15.43 10.24
CA LYS A 160 16.73 -16.37 10.00
C LYS A 160 16.88 -17.07 8.64
N SER A 161 17.28 -16.36 7.59
CA SER A 161 17.49 -16.94 6.28
C SER A 161 18.66 -17.92 6.23
N PHE A 162 19.74 -17.64 6.94
CA PHE A 162 20.92 -18.52 7.00
C PHE A 162 20.60 -19.82 7.74
N GLY A 163 19.89 -19.76 8.88
CA GLY A 163 19.47 -20.94 9.64
C GLY A 163 18.53 -21.85 8.87
N PHE A 164 17.55 -21.27 8.20
CA PHE A 164 16.58 -22.02 7.40
C PHE A 164 17.21 -22.71 6.18
N ARG A 165 18.07 -22.01 5.40
CA ARG A 165 18.81 -22.63 4.29
C ARG A 165 19.70 -23.81 4.72
N SER A 166 20.39 -23.66 5.87
CA SER A 166 21.23 -24.74 6.40
C SER A 166 20.40 -25.97 6.83
N ALA A 167 19.27 -25.76 7.49
CA ALA A 167 18.37 -26.83 7.89
C ALA A 167 17.74 -27.52 6.66
N TRP A 168 17.29 -26.75 5.70
CA TRP A 168 16.69 -27.25 4.46
C TRP A 168 17.66 -28.11 3.63
N ASN A 169 18.91 -27.66 3.48
CA ASN A 169 19.95 -28.45 2.82
C ASN A 169 20.24 -29.79 3.52
N LYS A 170 20.13 -29.88 4.85
CA LYS A 170 20.27 -31.13 5.58
C LYS A 170 19.09 -32.09 5.28
N VAL A 171 17.87 -31.54 5.25
CA VAL A 171 16.67 -32.34 4.92
C VAL A 171 16.75 -32.90 3.51
N ILE A 172 17.12 -32.09 2.52
CA ILE A 172 17.28 -32.53 1.12
C ILE A 172 18.35 -33.63 1.03
N LYS A 173 19.51 -33.46 1.66
CA LYS A 173 20.57 -34.50 1.67
C LYS A 173 20.07 -35.81 2.29
N PHE A 174 19.32 -35.74 3.37
CA PHE A 174 18.74 -36.93 4.01
C PHE A 174 17.75 -37.65 3.09
N LEU A 175 16.84 -36.91 2.45
CA LEU A 175 15.89 -37.47 1.47
C LEU A 175 16.61 -38.14 0.31
N PHE A 176 17.68 -37.54 -0.21
CA PHE A 176 18.50 -38.14 -1.28
C PHE A 176 19.14 -39.48 -0.87
N LEU A 177 19.62 -39.58 0.39
CA LEU A 177 20.16 -40.83 0.92
C LEU A 177 19.10 -41.92 1.02
N VAL A 178 17.89 -41.58 1.50
CA VAL A 178 16.77 -42.52 1.62
C VAL A 178 16.36 -43.03 0.24
N VAL A 179 16.20 -42.14 -0.75
CA VAL A 179 15.86 -42.52 -2.14
C VAL A 179 16.94 -43.45 -2.72
N LYS A 180 18.21 -43.12 -2.57
CA LYS A 180 19.33 -43.94 -3.02
C LYS A 180 19.32 -45.34 -2.40
N TYR A 181 19.00 -45.44 -1.10
CA TYR A 181 18.88 -46.71 -0.42
C TYR A 181 17.73 -47.54 -0.95
N LEU A 182 16.54 -46.94 -1.15
CA LEU A 182 15.36 -47.65 -1.70
C LEU A 182 15.60 -48.16 -3.11
N ILE A 183 16.26 -47.39 -3.97
CA ILE A 183 16.67 -47.82 -5.31
C ILE A 183 17.60 -49.03 -5.21
N GLY A 184 18.58 -49.00 -4.32
CA GLY A 184 19.50 -50.12 -4.11
C GLY A 184 18.81 -51.41 -3.66
N VAL A 185 17.80 -51.31 -2.80
CA VAL A 185 16.97 -52.44 -2.36
C VAL A 185 16.12 -52.96 -3.52
N ALA A 186 15.49 -52.08 -4.31
CA ALA A 186 14.69 -52.48 -5.47
C ALA A 186 15.53 -53.24 -6.49
N PHE A 187 16.74 -52.77 -6.80
CA PHE A 187 17.65 -53.50 -7.69
C PHE A 187 17.99 -54.88 -7.17
N LYS A 188 18.27 -55.04 -5.85
CA LYS A 188 18.55 -56.35 -5.27
C LYS A 188 17.37 -57.35 -5.41
N ILE A 189 16.15 -56.81 -5.28
CA ILE A 189 14.92 -57.64 -5.41
C ILE A 189 14.75 -58.06 -6.87
N VAL A 190 14.93 -57.13 -7.83
CA VAL A 190 14.83 -57.44 -9.28
C VAL A 190 15.87 -58.51 -9.69
N PHE A 191 17.13 -58.34 -9.29
CA PHE A 191 18.16 -59.33 -9.59
C PHE A 191 17.87 -60.72 -8.95
N LYS A 192 17.24 -60.75 -7.77
CA LYS A 192 16.85 -62.00 -7.15
C LYS A 192 15.69 -62.67 -7.89
N LEU A 193 14.73 -61.92 -8.41
CA LEU A 193 13.62 -62.43 -9.20
C LEU A 193 14.08 -62.91 -10.57
N GLU A 194 14.95 -62.19 -11.29
CA GLU A 194 15.54 -62.67 -12.54
C GLU A 194 16.26 -64.01 -12.38
N ARG A 195 17.01 -64.18 -11.31
CA ARG A 195 17.73 -65.41 -11.03
C ARG A 195 16.79 -66.58 -10.71
N TRP A 196 15.59 -66.30 -10.18
CA TRP A 196 14.57 -67.31 -9.87
C TRP A 196 13.75 -67.70 -11.09
N LEU A 197 13.59 -66.79 -12.08
CA LEU A 197 12.86 -67.02 -13.33
C LEU A 197 13.74 -67.64 -14.42
N SER A 198 15.04 -67.71 -14.24
CA SER A 198 16.00 -68.29 -15.21
C SER A 198 16.28 -69.76 -14.94
N PHE A 199 15.49 -70.41 -14.10
CA PHE A 199 15.43 -71.84 -13.90
C PHE A 199 14.06 -72.33 -14.35
#